data_c8723e770dc122ce041d158f88e5f08c
#
_entry.id   c8723e770dc122ce041d158f88e5f08c
#
_cell.length_a   1.000
_cell.length_b   1.000
_cell.length_c   1.000
_cell.angle_alpha   90.00
_cell.angle_beta   90.00
_cell.angle_gamma   90.00
#
_symmetry.space_group_name_H-M   'P 1'
#
loop_
_entity.id
_entity.type
_entity.pdbx_description
1 polymer ?
#
loop_
_entity_poly.entity_id
_entity_poly.type
_entity_poly.pdbx_seq_one_letter_code
_entity_poly.pdbx_strand_id
1 'polypeptide(L)'
;GMRVLDRGGLEASGQRAAIEAEVLAAGLSAVGFTNPESRFQFYAMSQLWTDVQRALTAGLKVLHLAPEPVMAGDVHLALTGQTMAPNAARVHAEDMRTRHADLWQRSGCYSADAATVMAGLQGFSA
;
A
#
# COMPACT_ATOMS: atom_id res chain seq x y z
N GLY A 1 14.18 -19.63 -19.56
CA GLY A 1 13.29 -20.06 -18.47
C GLY A 1 13.11 -18.96 -17.46
N MET A 2 11.89 -18.80 -16.98
CA MET A 2 11.57 -17.83 -15.93
C MET A 2 12.20 -18.29 -14.61
N ARG A 3 13.04 -17.45 -14.01
CA ARG A 3 13.59 -17.73 -12.68
C ARG A 3 12.61 -17.20 -11.64
N VAL A 4 12.12 -18.09 -10.79
CA VAL A 4 11.25 -17.74 -9.66
C VAL A 4 12.13 -17.58 -8.43
N LEU A 5 11.93 -16.49 -7.68
CA LEU A 5 12.62 -16.28 -6.41
C LEU A 5 12.10 -17.28 -5.38
N ASP A 6 12.96 -18.16 -4.91
CA ASP A 6 12.65 -19.05 -3.78
C ASP A 6 12.86 -18.29 -2.46
N ARG A 7 11.76 -17.77 -1.93
CA ARG A 7 11.78 -17.03 -0.65
C ARG A 7 12.21 -17.90 0.52
N GLY A 8 11.75 -19.16 0.55
CA GLY A 8 12.12 -20.09 1.62
C GLY A 8 13.59 -20.43 1.61
N GLY A 9 14.17 -20.68 0.42
CA GLY A 9 15.61 -20.89 0.25
C GLY A 9 16.44 -19.66 0.62
N LEU A 10 15.94 -18.45 0.31
CA LEU A 10 16.62 -17.20 0.66
C LEU A 10 16.69 -17.01 2.19
N GLU A 11 15.56 -17.21 2.89
CA GLU A 11 15.51 -17.12 4.36
C GLU A 11 16.43 -18.17 5.02
N ALA A 12 16.35 -19.41 4.54
CA ALA A 12 17.17 -20.51 5.08
C ALA A 12 18.69 -20.32 4.85
N SER A 13 19.08 -19.62 3.77
CA SER A 13 20.48 -19.35 3.47
C SER A 13 21.14 -18.32 4.39
N GLY A 14 20.36 -17.50 5.11
CA GLY A 14 20.85 -16.37 5.90
C GLY A 14 21.45 -15.22 5.07
N GLN A 15 21.35 -15.27 3.73
CA GLN A 15 21.96 -14.29 2.82
C GLN A 15 21.07 -13.07 2.54
N ARG A 16 19.86 -13.03 3.10
CA ARG A 16 18.88 -11.96 2.86
C ARG A 16 19.48 -10.57 3.09
N ALA A 17 20.11 -10.35 4.24
CA ALA A 17 20.68 -9.03 4.58
C ALA A 17 21.81 -8.61 3.62
N ALA A 18 22.64 -9.55 3.16
CA ALA A 18 23.68 -9.27 2.19
C ALA A 18 23.10 -8.89 0.82
N ILE A 19 22.08 -9.61 0.36
CA ILE A 19 21.39 -9.34 -0.91
C ILE A 19 20.64 -8.00 -0.84
N GLU A 20 19.98 -7.70 0.27
CA GLU A 20 19.31 -6.40 0.48
C GLU A 20 20.30 -5.24 0.43
N ALA A 21 21.49 -5.40 1.04
CA ALA A 21 22.57 -4.41 0.97
C ALA A 21 23.07 -4.19 -0.45
N GLU A 22 23.30 -5.26 -1.23
CA GLU A 22 23.68 -5.17 -2.64
C GLU A 22 22.61 -4.50 -3.51
N VAL A 23 21.34 -4.86 -3.31
CA VAL A 23 20.20 -4.24 -4.02
C VAL A 23 20.13 -2.74 -3.71
N LEU A 24 20.33 -2.37 -2.44
CA LEU A 24 20.35 -0.96 -2.02
C LEU A 24 21.53 -0.21 -2.62
N ALA A 25 22.75 -0.81 -2.59
CA ALA A 25 23.96 -0.22 -3.16
C ALA A 25 23.84 -0.04 -4.68
N ALA A 26 23.19 -0.96 -5.38
CA ALA A 26 22.88 -0.88 -6.80
C ALA A 26 21.78 0.14 -7.14
N GLY A 27 21.16 0.80 -6.16
CA GLY A 27 20.05 1.72 -6.36
C GLY A 27 18.74 1.05 -6.85
N LEU A 28 18.61 -0.25 -6.64
CA LEU A 28 17.45 -1.05 -7.11
C LEU A 28 16.35 -1.19 -6.05
N SER A 29 16.51 -0.57 -4.89
CA SER A 29 15.48 -0.57 -3.85
C SER A 29 14.29 0.32 -4.23
N ALA A 30 13.07 -0.17 -4.06
CA ALA A 30 11.85 0.60 -4.25
C ALA A 30 11.83 1.89 -3.41
N VAL A 31 12.47 1.88 -2.24
CA VAL A 31 12.65 3.07 -1.38
C VAL A 31 13.42 4.17 -2.09
N GLY A 32 14.42 3.83 -2.91
CA GLY A 32 15.20 4.80 -3.70
C GLY A 32 14.43 5.47 -4.83
N PHE A 33 13.37 4.84 -5.32
CA PHE A 33 12.53 5.34 -6.42
C PHE A 33 11.24 6.02 -5.95
N THR A 34 10.94 5.95 -4.66
CA THR A 34 9.72 6.51 -4.10
C THR A 34 10.05 7.74 -3.26
N ASN A 35 9.48 8.87 -3.63
CA ASN A 35 9.59 10.07 -2.80
C ASN A 35 8.73 9.88 -1.53
N PRO A 36 9.24 10.15 -0.32
CA PRO A 36 8.49 9.99 0.92
C PRO A 36 7.21 10.85 1.00
N GLU A 37 7.16 11.96 0.28
CA GLU A 37 5.98 12.84 0.19
C GLU A 37 4.92 12.33 -0.80
N SER A 38 5.23 11.26 -1.56
CA SER A 38 4.25 10.64 -2.45
C SER A 38 3.07 10.08 -1.69
N ARG A 39 1.88 10.18 -2.29
CA ARG A 39 0.63 9.68 -1.73
C ARG A 39 0.10 8.53 -2.57
N PHE A 40 -0.26 7.44 -1.91
CA PHE A 40 -0.82 6.25 -2.54
C PHE A 40 -2.08 5.80 -1.81
N GLN A 41 -2.94 5.10 -2.55
CA GLN A 41 -4.17 4.54 -2.02
C GLN A 41 -4.03 3.02 -1.87
N PHE A 42 -4.17 2.50 -0.66
CA PHE A 42 -4.04 1.07 -0.36
C PHE A 42 -5.39 0.50 0.01
N TYR A 43 -5.86 -0.43 -0.79
CA TYR A 43 -7.11 -1.14 -0.56
C TYR A 43 -6.86 -2.52 0.06
N ALA A 44 -7.56 -2.84 1.14
CA ALA A 44 -7.48 -4.15 1.79
C ALA A 44 -8.23 -5.21 0.97
N MET A 45 -7.50 -6.06 0.23
CA MET A 45 -8.08 -7.10 -0.63
C MET A 45 -8.99 -8.08 0.12
N SER A 46 -8.80 -8.26 1.43
CA SER A 46 -9.68 -9.06 2.28
C SER A 46 -11.13 -8.54 2.34
N GLN A 47 -11.34 -7.26 2.02
CA GLN A 47 -12.66 -6.62 2.00
C GLN A 47 -13.36 -6.74 0.63
N LEU A 48 -12.65 -7.19 -0.41
CA LEU A 48 -13.15 -7.14 -1.78
C LEU A 48 -14.51 -7.82 -1.96
N TRP A 49 -14.68 -9.03 -1.42
CA TRP A 49 -15.94 -9.75 -1.58
C TRP A 49 -17.11 -9.04 -0.89
N THR A 50 -16.88 -8.53 0.32
CA THR A 50 -17.90 -7.76 1.05
C THR A 50 -18.32 -6.52 0.27
N ASP A 51 -17.36 -5.82 -0.34
CA ASP A 51 -17.64 -4.61 -1.12
C ASP A 51 -18.32 -4.91 -2.46
N VAL A 52 -18.00 -6.03 -3.09
CA VAL A 52 -18.76 -6.53 -4.25
C VAL A 52 -20.24 -6.77 -3.88
N GLN A 53 -20.48 -7.42 -2.74
CA GLN A 53 -21.86 -7.66 -2.27
C GLN A 53 -22.61 -6.35 -1.96
N ARG A 54 -21.93 -5.35 -1.37
CA ARG A 54 -22.49 -4.00 -1.16
C ARG A 54 -22.90 -3.36 -2.47
N ALA A 55 -22.03 -3.40 -3.48
CA ALA A 55 -22.33 -2.84 -4.80
C ALA A 55 -23.53 -3.52 -5.45
N LEU A 56 -23.59 -4.86 -5.41
CA LEU A 56 -24.71 -5.62 -5.95
C LEU A 56 -26.03 -5.31 -5.24
N THR A 57 -26.02 -5.26 -3.92
CA THR A 57 -27.21 -4.93 -3.10
C THR A 57 -27.70 -3.52 -3.39
N ALA A 58 -26.78 -2.58 -3.62
CA ALA A 58 -27.10 -1.20 -3.98
C ALA A 58 -27.46 -1.02 -5.47
N GLY A 59 -27.46 -2.09 -6.27
CA GLY A 59 -27.76 -2.04 -7.71
C GLY A 59 -26.73 -1.26 -8.53
N LEU A 60 -25.50 -1.11 -8.04
CA LEU A 60 -24.45 -0.35 -8.71
C LEU A 60 -23.77 -1.20 -9.77
N LYS A 61 -23.57 -0.62 -10.96
CA LYS A 61 -22.81 -1.22 -12.04
C LYS A 61 -21.30 -0.94 -11.93
N VAL A 62 -20.94 0.15 -11.27
CA VAL A 62 -19.54 0.59 -11.05
C VAL A 62 -19.43 1.13 -9.64
N LEU A 63 -18.40 0.69 -8.92
CA LEU A 63 -18.03 1.19 -7.61
C LEU A 63 -16.53 1.42 -7.56
N HIS A 64 -16.09 2.62 -7.21
CA HIS A 64 -14.68 2.91 -6.95
C HIS A 64 -14.37 2.57 -5.49
N LEU A 65 -13.48 1.61 -5.30
CA LEU A 65 -12.91 1.25 -4.00
C LEU A 65 -11.73 2.21 -3.72
N ALA A 66 -12.07 3.39 -3.23
CA ALA A 66 -11.15 4.51 -3.10
C ALA A 66 -10.93 4.87 -1.62
N PRO A 67 -9.97 4.23 -0.92
CA PRO A 67 -9.58 4.66 0.43
C PRO A 67 -8.83 6.00 0.38
N GLU A 68 -8.75 6.67 1.53
CA GLU A 68 -8.01 7.92 1.64
C GLU A 68 -6.51 7.71 1.36
N PRO A 69 -5.85 8.59 0.58
CA PRO A 69 -4.43 8.48 0.30
C PRO A 69 -3.58 8.66 1.56
N VAL A 70 -2.53 7.84 1.70
CA VAL A 70 -1.53 7.95 2.77
C VAL A 70 -0.14 8.23 2.20
N MET A 71 0.71 8.89 2.98
CA MET A 71 2.07 9.21 2.56
C MET A 71 2.98 7.99 2.57
N ALA A 72 3.83 7.84 1.57
CA ALA A 72 4.80 6.77 1.48
C ALA A 72 5.76 6.73 2.68
N GLY A 73 6.18 7.90 3.15
CA GLY A 73 7.02 8.03 4.34
C GLY A 73 6.36 7.50 5.61
N ASP A 74 5.06 7.80 5.80
CA ASP A 74 4.30 7.33 6.96
C ASP A 74 4.10 5.80 6.91
N VAL A 75 3.79 5.27 5.72
CA VAL A 75 3.68 3.82 5.51
C VAL A 75 5.01 3.13 5.81
N HIS A 76 6.13 3.66 5.29
CA HIS A 76 7.46 3.11 5.54
C HIS A 76 7.79 3.10 7.04
N LEU A 77 7.56 4.23 7.72
CA LEU A 77 7.77 4.33 9.17
C LEU A 77 6.92 3.32 9.95
N ALA A 78 5.64 3.17 9.59
CA ALA A 78 4.73 2.26 10.27
C ALA A 78 5.11 0.78 10.08
N LEU A 79 5.67 0.41 8.92
CA LEU A 79 6.03 -0.98 8.61
C LEU A 79 7.44 -1.37 9.06
N THR A 80 8.37 -0.41 9.10
CA THR A 80 9.80 -0.71 9.36
C THR A 80 10.33 -0.11 10.66
N GLY A 81 9.59 0.84 11.24
CA GLY A 81 10.06 1.64 12.39
C GLY A 81 11.15 2.68 12.01
N GLN A 82 11.45 2.84 10.72
CA GLN A 82 12.50 3.72 10.23
C GLN A 82 11.93 4.86 9.38
N THR A 83 12.51 6.04 9.52
CA THR A 83 12.15 7.18 8.67
C THR A 83 12.71 6.99 7.27
N MET A 84 11.90 7.23 6.28
CA MET A 84 12.32 7.20 4.87
C MET A 84 13.12 8.46 4.55
N ALA A 85 14.35 8.28 4.05
CA ALA A 85 15.21 9.41 3.68
C ALA A 85 14.63 10.19 2.50
N PRO A 86 14.71 11.55 2.53
CA PRO A 86 14.38 12.36 1.38
C PRO A 86 15.22 11.96 0.16
N ASN A 87 14.61 11.99 -1.02
CA ASN A 87 15.28 11.70 -2.28
C ASN A 87 14.75 12.57 -3.41
N ALA A 88 15.40 12.54 -4.57
CA ALA A 88 15.04 13.34 -5.73
C ALA A 88 13.97 12.69 -6.64
N ALA A 89 13.37 11.58 -6.22
CA ALA A 89 12.32 10.94 -7.00
C ALA A 89 11.11 11.88 -7.11
N ARG A 90 10.41 11.79 -8.24
CA ARG A 90 9.20 12.59 -8.47
C ARG A 90 8.15 12.27 -7.41
N VAL A 91 7.54 13.31 -6.84
CA VAL A 91 6.37 13.15 -5.97
C VAL A 91 5.20 12.65 -6.84
N HIS A 92 4.60 11.56 -6.41
CA HIS A 92 3.40 10.99 -6.98
C HIS A 92 2.21 11.27 -6.05
N ALA A 93 1.06 11.63 -6.59
CA ALA A 93 -0.14 11.93 -5.79
C ALA A 93 -1.35 11.23 -6.39
N GLU A 94 -1.75 10.12 -5.79
CA GLU A 94 -3.02 9.46 -6.08
C GLU A 94 -4.12 10.09 -5.24
N ASP A 95 -5.28 10.34 -5.85
CA ASP A 95 -6.47 10.83 -5.17
C ASP A 95 -7.74 10.39 -5.92
N MET A 96 -7.90 9.07 -6.06
CA MET A 96 -9.14 8.51 -6.57
C MET A 96 -10.25 8.68 -5.52
N ARG A 97 -11.45 9.01 -5.96
CA ARG A 97 -12.59 9.28 -5.08
C ARG A 97 -13.79 8.42 -5.45
N THR A 98 -14.62 8.10 -4.46
CA THR A 98 -15.91 7.44 -4.66
C THR A 98 -17.06 8.42 -4.42
N ARG A 99 -18.17 8.25 -5.14
CA ARG A 99 -19.43 8.96 -4.88
C ARG A 99 -20.29 8.26 -3.84
N HIS A 100 -19.89 7.05 -3.46
CA HIS A 100 -20.70 6.13 -2.66
C HIS A 100 -20.05 5.83 -1.30
N ALA A 101 -19.44 6.85 -0.67
CA ALA A 101 -18.83 6.70 0.65
C ALA A 101 -19.85 6.29 1.74
N ASP A 102 -21.12 6.62 1.52
CA ASP A 102 -22.26 6.22 2.34
C ASP A 102 -22.43 4.70 2.47
N LEU A 103 -22.02 3.90 1.50
CA LEU A 103 -21.99 2.44 1.59
C LEU A 103 -21.10 1.91 2.71
N TRP A 104 -20.13 2.69 3.14
CA TRP A 104 -19.28 2.41 4.30
C TRP A 104 -19.67 3.27 5.52
N GLN A 105 -20.87 3.85 5.53
CA GLN A 105 -21.39 4.73 6.59
C GLN A 105 -20.48 5.93 6.84
N ARG A 106 -19.87 6.46 5.77
CA ARG A 106 -18.93 7.58 5.81
C ARG A 106 -19.50 8.80 5.08
N SER A 107 -19.15 9.97 5.60
CA SER A 107 -19.31 11.24 4.89
C SER A 107 -18.04 11.52 4.07
N GLY A 108 -18.19 12.19 2.94
CA GLY A 108 -17.04 12.56 2.09
C GLY A 108 -16.91 11.72 0.84
N CYS A 109 -15.68 11.40 0.43
CA CYS A 109 -15.41 10.81 -0.87
C CYS A 109 -14.47 9.58 -0.83
N TYR A 110 -14.26 8.99 0.34
CA TYR A 110 -13.39 7.83 0.51
C TYR A 110 -14.12 6.66 1.18
N SER A 111 -13.77 5.44 0.78
CA SER A 111 -14.32 4.20 1.35
C SER A 111 -13.75 3.85 2.72
N ALA A 112 -12.55 4.36 3.03
CA ALA A 112 -11.88 4.25 4.33
C ALA A 112 -11.06 5.51 4.59
N ASP A 113 -10.87 5.91 5.85
CA ASP A 113 -9.96 7.00 6.21
C ASP A 113 -8.50 6.53 6.31
N ALA A 114 -7.58 7.49 6.34
CA ALA A 114 -6.15 7.23 6.44
C ALA A 114 -5.78 6.38 7.68
N ALA A 115 -6.46 6.60 8.81
CA ALA A 115 -6.19 5.82 10.03
C ALA A 115 -6.55 4.35 9.86
N THR A 116 -7.70 4.05 9.24
CA THR A 116 -8.13 2.68 8.91
C THR A 116 -7.17 2.01 7.94
N VAL A 117 -6.71 2.75 6.91
CA VAL A 117 -5.74 2.26 5.93
C VAL A 117 -4.43 1.89 6.62
N MET A 118 -3.89 2.79 7.46
CA MET A 118 -2.63 2.57 8.18
C MET A 118 -2.71 1.38 9.14
N ALA A 119 -3.81 1.25 9.89
CA ALA A 119 -4.03 0.10 10.77
C ALA A 119 -4.07 -1.23 9.99
N GLY A 120 -4.72 -1.24 8.82
CA GLY A 120 -4.75 -2.40 7.94
C GLY A 120 -3.38 -2.81 7.42
N LEU A 121 -2.53 -1.85 7.06
CA LEU A 121 -1.15 -2.10 6.60
C LEU A 121 -0.29 -2.69 7.72
N GLN A 122 -0.37 -2.17 8.94
CA GLN A 122 0.36 -2.70 10.11
C GLN A 122 -0.04 -4.14 10.43
N GLY A 123 -1.34 -4.46 10.34
CA GLY A 123 -1.84 -5.83 10.55
C GLY A 123 -1.40 -6.82 9.47
N PHE A 124 -0.98 -6.35 8.29
CA PHE A 124 -0.48 -7.20 7.21
C PHE A 124 1.00 -7.58 7.37
N SER A 125 1.78 -6.78 8.09
CA SER A 125 3.22 -7.00 8.32
C SER A 125 3.52 -7.86 9.57
N ALA A 126 2.50 -8.18 10.35
CA ALA A 126 2.59 -9.10 11.49
C ALA A 126 2.35 -10.55 11.02
#